data_ddb438e3307f9c38a5d940ba089c4c7c
#
_entry.id   ddb438e3307f9c38a5d940ba089c4c7c
#
_cell.length_a   1.000
_cell.length_b   1.000
_cell.length_c   1.000
_cell.angle_alpha   90.00
_cell.angle_beta   90.00
_cell.angle_gamma   90.00
#
_symmetry.space_group_name_H-M   'P 1'
#
loop_
_entity.id
_entity.type
_entity.pdbx_description
1 polymer ?
#
loop_
_entity_poly.entity_id
_entity_poly.type
_entity_poly.pdbx_seq_one_letter_code
_entity_poly.pdbx_strand_id
1 'polypeptide(L)'
;MALINRMSRLFTADVHAVLDRIEEPDVLLKHAVREMEEELARGEQRVRALAHEHESLGERQAKTAACLADLGLQLDVCFESGNEDLARKIIKRRLETERFERNVAERRAALDKELAALRAAVDEQREQLDVMRQKAELLATTGADDFVSGDFAVGEADVEVALLRERQKRQRS
;
A
#
# COMPACT_ATOMS: atom_id res chain seq x y z
N MET A 1 -11.75 -1.14 2.91
CA MET A 1 -11.38 -2.19 1.94
C MET A 1 -12.58 -2.83 1.23
N ALA A 2 -13.75 -2.97 1.88
CA ALA A 2 -14.88 -3.65 1.24
C ALA A 2 -15.63 -2.83 0.18
N LEU A 3 -15.64 -1.50 0.27
CA LEU A 3 -16.44 -0.64 -0.59
C LEU A 3 -15.80 -0.48 -1.97
N ILE A 4 -14.52 -0.19 -2.02
CA ILE A 4 -13.76 -0.03 -3.29
C ILE A 4 -13.84 -1.32 -4.12
N ASN A 5 -13.61 -2.48 -3.50
CA ASN A 5 -13.70 -3.77 -4.19
C ASN A 5 -15.13 -4.10 -4.66
N ARG A 6 -16.18 -3.67 -3.94
CA ARG A 6 -17.57 -3.84 -4.37
C ARG A 6 -17.89 -2.91 -5.54
N MET A 7 -17.49 -1.64 -5.46
CA MET A 7 -17.70 -0.66 -6.52
C MET A 7 -16.91 -1.04 -7.78
N SER A 8 -15.63 -1.39 -7.66
CA SER A 8 -14.83 -1.85 -8.78
C SER A 8 -15.44 -3.08 -9.49
N ARG A 9 -15.94 -4.06 -8.73
CA ARG A 9 -16.63 -5.24 -9.31
C ARG A 9 -17.95 -4.90 -9.97
N LEU A 10 -18.73 -3.99 -9.42
CA LEU A 10 -19.98 -3.52 -10.05
C LEU A 10 -19.71 -2.82 -11.38
N PHE A 11 -18.62 -2.06 -11.48
CA PHE A 11 -18.26 -1.32 -12.69
C PHE A 11 -17.33 -2.08 -13.66
N THR A 12 -16.78 -3.24 -13.27
CA THR A 12 -16.01 -4.09 -14.20
C THR A 12 -16.81 -5.21 -14.83
N ALA A 13 -17.92 -5.63 -14.21
CA ALA A 13 -18.68 -6.79 -14.68
C ALA A 13 -19.77 -6.44 -15.71
N ASP A 14 -20.45 -5.29 -15.62
CA ASP A 14 -21.48 -4.88 -16.58
C ASP A 14 -21.93 -3.43 -16.33
N VAL A 15 -21.07 -2.47 -16.71
CA VAL A 15 -21.38 -1.04 -16.56
C VAL A 15 -22.68 -0.69 -17.29
N HIS A 16 -22.93 -1.28 -18.46
CA HIS A 16 -24.13 -1.00 -19.26
C HIS A 16 -25.42 -1.48 -18.57
N ALA A 17 -25.45 -2.71 -18.05
CA ALA A 17 -26.64 -3.25 -17.40
C ALA A 17 -27.02 -2.55 -16.07
N VAL A 18 -26.03 -1.90 -15.41
CA VAL A 18 -26.27 -1.14 -14.18
C VAL A 18 -26.68 0.31 -14.51
N LEU A 19 -26.06 0.91 -15.53
CA LEU A 19 -26.36 2.28 -15.96
C LEU A 19 -27.75 2.41 -16.56
N ASP A 20 -28.22 1.42 -17.33
CA ASP A 20 -29.58 1.37 -17.91
C ASP A 20 -30.72 1.37 -16.86
N ARG A 21 -30.42 1.10 -15.61
CA ARG A 21 -31.40 1.06 -14.50
C ARG A 21 -31.34 2.26 -13.56
N ILE A 22 -30.42 3.17 -13.78
CA ILE A 22 -30.17 4.31 -12.86
C ILE A 22 -30.53 5.59 -13.58
N GLU A 23 -31.42 6.38 -13.00
CA GLU A 23 -31.91 7.64 -13.57
C GLU A 23 -30.80 8.72 -13.70
N GLU A 24 -29.73 8.68 -12.85
CA GLU A 24 -28.63 9.64 -12.84
C GLU A 24 -27.28 8.92 -12.61
N PRO A 25 -26.73 8.20 -13.62
CA PRO A 25 -25.52 7.41 -13.45
C PRO A 25 -24.27 8.25 -13.18
N ASP A 26 -24.20 9.48 -13.70
CA ASP A 26 -23.09 10.39 -13.51
C ASP A 26 -23.00 10.90 -12.06
N VAL A 27 -24.12 11.13 -11.40
CA VAL A 27 -24.17 11.52 -9.99
C VAL A 27 -23.71 10.39 -9.08
N LEU A 28 -24.17 9.17 -9.35
CA LEU A 28 -23.76 8.00 -8.60
C LEU A 28 -22.25 7.74 -8.72
N LEU A 29 -21.72 7.86 -9.94
CA LEU A 29 -20.30 7.63 -10.20
C LEU A 29 -19.43 8.70 -9.53
N LYS A 30 -19.83 9.98 -9.58
CA LYS A 30 -19.16 11.08 -8.86
C LYS A 30 -19.16 10.85 -7.35
N HIS A 31 -20.28 10.35 -6.80
CA HIS A 31 -20.34 10.00 -5.37
C HIS A 31 -19.39 8.84 -5.03
N ALA A 32 -19.37 7.80 -5.86
CA ALA A 32 -18.48 6.67 -5.68
C ALA A 32 -17.00 7.09 -5.73
N VAL A 33 -16.60 7.92 -6.70
CA VAL A 33 -15.24 8.46 -6.79
C VAL A 33 -14.88 9.22 -5.52
N ARG A 34 -15.76 10.08 -5.00
CA ARG A 34 -15.52 10.83 -3.75
C ARG A 34 -15.32 9.89 -2.55
N GLU A 35 -16.15 8.87 -2.40
CA GLU A 35 -15.98 7.89 -1.31
C GLU A 35 -14.65 7.12 -1.42
N MET A 36 -14.25 6.76 -2.65
CA MET A 36 -12.95 6.13 -2.91
C MET A 36 -11.78 7.05 -2.57
N GLU A 37 -11.86 8.34 -2.90
CA GLU A 37 -10.86 9.36 -2.52
C GLU A 37 -10.69 9.46 -1.00
N GLU A 38 -11.80 9.49 -0.27
CA GLU A 38 -11.77 9.53 1.20
C GLU A 38 -11.18 8.26 1.81
N GLU A 39 -11.49 7.08 1.23
CA GLU A 39 -10.94 5.81 1.71
C GLU A 39 -9.43 5.73 1.41
N LEU A 40 -9.00 6.17 0.22
CA LEU A 40 -7.58 6.27 -0.15
C LEU A 40 -6.83 7.19 0.82
N ALA A 41 -7.37 8.38 1.10
CA ALA A 41 -6.75 9.33 2.03
C ALA A 41 -6.59 8.75 3.45
N ARG A 42 -7.58 7.99 3.92
CA ARG A 42 -7.48 7.26 5.20
C ARG A 42 -6.40 6.17 5.17
N GLY A 43 -6.30 5.44 4.05
CA GLY A 43 -5.25 4.44 3.82
C GLY A 43 -3.85 5.05 3.86
N GLU A 44 -3.64 6.14 3.13
CA GLU A 44 -2.37 6.88 3.10
C GLU A 44 -1.99 7.45 4.47
N GLN A 45 -2.97 7.96 5.23
CA GLN A 45 -2.71 8.44 6.59
C GLN A 45 -2.24 7.29 7.49
N ARG A 46 -2.85 6.10 7.36
CA ARG A 46 -2.42 4.92 8.11
C ARG A 46 -1.01 4.46 7.72
N VAL A 47 -0.67 4.49 6.43
CA VAL A 47 0.70 4.20 5.96
C VAL A 47 1.70 5.15 6.60
N ARG A 48 1.41 6.47 6.64
CA ARG A 48 2.28 7.46 7.29
C ARG A 48 2.45 7.20 8.78
N ALA A 49 1.38 6.86 9.49
CA ALA A 49 1.43 6.55 10.93
C ALA A 49 2.28 5.31 11.22
N LEU A 50 2.10 4.23 10.47
CA LEU A 50 2.90 3.00 10.63
C LEU A 50 4.36 3.20 10.23
N ALA A 51 4.64 4.01 9.20
CA ALA A 51 6.00 4.35 8.81
C ALA A 51 6.74 5.12 9.92
N HIS A 52 6.08 6.05 10.57
CA HIS A 52 6.65 6.78 11.71
C HIS A 52 6.89 5.85 12.92
N GLU A 53 5.97 4.92 13.23
CA GLU A 53 6.18 3.90 14.27
C GLU A 53 7.41 3.03 13.94
N HIS A 54 7.53 2.58 12.68
CA HIS A 54 8.66 1.78 12.21
C HIS A 54 10.00 2.51 12.35
N GLU A 55 10.04 3.80 12.01
CA GLU A 55 11.22 4.66 12.19
C GLU A 55 11.59 4.80 13.67
N SER A 56 10.63 5.08 14.54
CA SER A 56 10.82 5.17 15.99
C SER A 56 11.36 3.87 16.58
N LEU A 57 10.89 2.71 16.12
CA LEU A 57 11.45 1.41 16.53
C LEU A 57 12.89 1.23 16.04
N GLY A 58 13.23 1.72 14.85
CA GLY A 58 14.60 1.74 14.32
C GLY A 58 15.54 2.55 15.21
N GLU A 59 15.13 3.73 15.64
CA GLU A 59 15.92 4.55 16.58
C GLU A 59 16.11 3.86 17.93
N ARG A 60 15.05 3.21 18.45
CA ARG A 60 15.14 2.46 19.71
C ARG A 60 16.11 1.29 19.58
N GLN A 61 16.07 0.59 18.46
CA GLN A 61 17.00 -0.52 18.17
C GLN A 61 18.46 -0.02 18.13
N ALA A 62 18.73 1.10 17.47
CA ALA A 62 20.05 1.69 17.41
C ALA A 62 20.57 2.11 18.81
N LYS A 63 19.72 2.75 19.63
CA LYS A 63 20.05 3.13 21.01
C LYS A 63 20.32 1.89 21.88
N THR A 64 19.54 0.84 21.71
CA THR A 64 19.73 -0.42 22.46
C THR A 64 21.03 -1.11 22.08
N ALA A 65 21.37 -1.15 20.79
CA ALA A 65 22.65 -1.71 20.32
C ALA A 65 23.86 -0.93 20.86
N ALA A 66 23.78 0.40 20.87
CA ALA A 66 24.82 1.24 21.47
C ALA A 66 24.97 0.96 22.99
N CYS A 67 23.86 0.80 23.71
CA CYS A 67 23.88 0.44 25.14
C CYS A 67 24.51 -0.94 25.37
N LEU A 68 24.23 -1.92 24.52
CA LEU A 68 24.83 -3.26 24.61
C LEU A 68 26.33 -3.22 24.38
N ALA A 69 26.81 -2.40 23.44
CA ALA A 69 28.22 -2.21 23.18
C ALA A 69 28.93 -1.58 24.41
N ASP A 70 28.31 -0.55 25.01
CA ASP A 70 28.86 0.11 26.23
C ASP A 70 28.90 -0.86 27.42
N LEU A 71 27.85 -1.66 27.63
CA LEU A 71 27.83 -2.70 28.67
C LEU A 71 28.91 -3.77 28.43
N GLY A 72 29.27 -4.06 27.18
CA GLY A 72 30.41 -4.91 26.82
C GLY A 72 31.71 -4.33 27.34
N LEU A 73 32.01 -3.08 27.01
CA LEU A 73 33.21 -2.38 27.47
C LEU A 73 33.30 -2.30 29.00
N GLN A 74 32.18 -2.03 29.68
CA GLN A 74 32.11 -2.02 31.13
C GLN A 74 32.43 -3.38 31.74
N LEU A 75 32.00 -4.47 31.12
CA LEU A 75 32.31 -5.84 31.54
C LEU A 75 33.81 -6.13 31.44
N ASP A 76 34.46 -5.72 30.35
CA ASP A 76 35.90 -5.92 30.16
C ASP A 76 36.68 -5.27 31.30
N VAL A 77 36.35 -4.02 31.65
CA VAL A 77 36.96 -3.30 32.80
C VAL A 77 36.70 -4.02 34.14
N CYS A 78 35.51 -4.58 34.33
CA CYS A 78 35.20 -5.30 35.57
C CYS A 78 36.01 -6.58 35.69
N PHE A 79 36.23 -7.31 34.61
CA PHE A 79 37.07 -8.53 34.62
C PHE A 79 38.54 -8.19 34.82
N GLU A 80 39.05 -7.15 34.18
CA GLU A 80 40.43 -6.68 34.41
C GLU A 80 40.68 -6.26 35.84
N SER A 81 39.69 -5.63 36.50
CA SER A 81 39.80 -5.20 37.91
C SER A 81 39.44 -6.30 38.93
N GLY A 82 39.01 -7.47 38.49
CA GLY A 82 38.59 -8.58 39.36
C GLY A 82 37.33 -8.30 40.18
N ASN A 83 36.48 -7.33 39.75
CA ASN A 83 35.27 -6.93 40.48
C ASN A 83 34.06 -7.78 40.03
N GLU A 84 33.97 -9.03 40.55
CA GLU A 84 32.90 -9.95 40.17
C GLU A 84 31.48 -9.48 40.53
N ASP A 85 31.30 -8.76 41.64
CA ASP A 85 29.99 -8.30 42.09
C ASP A 85 29.43 -7.25 41.12
N LEU A 86 30.26 -6.37 40.61
CA LEU A 86 29.87 -5.40 39.61
C LEU A 86 29.63 -6.08 38.25
N ALA A 87 30.50 -7.01 37.87
CA ALA A 87 30.32 -7.80 36.64
C ALA A 87 28.96 -8.51 36.60
N ARG A 88 28.53 -9.17 37.69
CA ARG A 88 27.21 -9.80 37.81
C ARG A 88 26.06 -8.82 37.59
N LYS A 89 26.15 -7.61 38.12
CA LYS A 89 25.13 -6.56 37.94
C LYS A 89 25.06 -6.10 36.47
N ILE A 90 26.20 -5.91 35.82
CA ILE A 90 26.27 -5.53 34.41
C ILE A 90 25.77 -6.65 33.52
N ILE A 91 26.11 -7.92 33.79
CA ILE A 91 25.59 -9.08 33.05
C ILE A 91 24.05 -9.15 33.15
N LYS A 92 23.50 -8.94 34.35
CA LYS A 92 22.05 -8.90 34.51
C LYS A 92 21.41 -7.82 33.61
N ARG A 93 21.95 -6.59 33.65
CA ARG A 93 21.47 -5.48 32.82
C ARG A 93 21.62 -5.78 31.32
N ARG A 94 22.73 -6.37 30.91
CA ARG A 94 22.96 -6.80 29.53
C ARG A 94 21.90 -7.80 29.06
N LEU A 95 21.61 -8.83 29.84
CA LEU A 95 20.58 -9.82 29.51
C LEU A 95 19.18 -9.20 29.43
N GLU A 96 18.85 -8.24 30.29
CA GLU A 96 17.58 -7.49 30.23
C GLU A 96 17.50 -6.65 28.95
N THR A 97 18.60 -5.98 28.58
CA THR A 97 18.70 -5.16 27.37
C THR A 97 18.64 -6.02 26.10
N GLU A 98 19.29 -7.18 26.07
CA GLU A 98 19.22 -8.15 24.96
C GLU A 98 17.79 -8.70 24.74
N ARG A 99 17.04 -8.92 25.84
CA ARG A 99 15.62 -9.30 25.75
C ARG A 99 14.77 -8.16 25.14
N PHE A 100 15.02 -6.95 25.60
CA PHE A 100 14.33 -5.77 25.08
C PHE A 100 14.65 -5.57 23.58
N GLU A 101 15.92 -5.69 23.17
CA GLU A 101 16.33 -5.61 21.77
C GLU A 101 15.58 -6.62 20.89
N ARG A 102 15.51 -7.88 21.32
CA ARG A 102 14.73 -8.91 20.58
C ARG A 102 13.28 -8.54 20.40
N ASN A 103 12.61 -8.07 21.46
CA ASN A 103 11.22 -7.65 21.38
C ASN A 103 11.04 -6.47 20.40
N VAL A 104 11.95 -5.50 20.41
CA VAL A 104 11.93 -4.36 19.47
C VAL A 104 12.13 -4.85 18.03
N ALA A 105 13.11 -5.75 17.81
CA ALA A 105 13.40 -6.30 16.49
C ALA A 105 12.21 -7.11 15.94
N GLU A 106 11.57 -7.95 16.76
CA GLU A 106 10.38 -8.72 16.39
C GLU A 106 9.21 -7.80 16.04
N ARG A 107 8.96 -6.77 16.86
CA ARG A 107 7.88 -5.79 16.60
C ARG A 107 8.15 -5.03 15.31
N ARG A 108 9.40 -4.60 15.08
CA ARG A 108 9.79 -3.89 13.85
C ARG A 108 9.61 -4.75 12.61
N ALA A 109 10.02 -6.04 12.67
CA ALA A 109 9.84 -6.98 11.56
C ALA A 109 8.37 -7.27 11.26
N ALA A 110 7.51 -7.35 12.29
CA ALA A 110 6.07 -7.50 12.10
C ALA A 110 5.46 -6.26 11.44
N LEU A 111 5.87 -5.08 11.90
CA LEU A 111 5.39 -3.80 11.37
C LEU A 111 5.85 -3.57 9.92
N ASP A 112 7.07 -4.01 9.56
CA ASP A 112 7.58 -3.93 8.19
C ASP A 112 6.69 -4.72 7.21
N LYS A 113 6.27 -5.92 7.59
CA LYS A 113 5.34 -6.73 6.80
C LYS A 113 3.96 -6.07 6.68
N GLU A 114 3.44 -5.52 7.78
CA GLU A 114 2.14 -4.82 7.78
C GLU A 114 2.21 -3.58 6.88
N LEU A 115 3.29 -2.82 6.96
CA LEU A 115 3.51 -1.62 6.16
C LEU A 115 3.63 -1.94 4.67
N ALA A 116 4.36 -3.00 4.31
CA ALA A 116 4.48 -3.46 2.93
C ALA A 116 3.12 -3.87 2.35
N ALA A 117 2.34 -4.66 3.09
CA ALA A 117 1.00 -5.09 2.67
C ALA A 117 0.03 -3.91 2.53
N LEU A 118 0.09 -2.94 3.46
CA LEU A 118 -0.78 -1.77 3.41
C LEU A 118 -0.42 -0.83 2.25
N ARG A 119 0.87 -0.64 1.96
CA ARG A 119 1.33 0.14 0.80
C ARG A 119 0.82 -0.47 -0.50
N ALA A 120 1.02 -1.77 -0.69
CA ALA A 120 0.52 -2.47 -1.88
C ALA A 120 -1.00 -2.31 -2.05
N ALA A 121 -1.77 -2.39 -0.96
CA ALA A 121 -3.21 -2.20 -1.00
C ALA A 121 -3.61 -0.75 -1.33
N VAL A 122 -2.87 0.25 -0.84
CA VAL A 122 -3.09 1.68 -1.15
C VAL A 122 -2.76 1.97 -2.61
N ASP A 123 -1.68 1.39 -3.15
CA ASP A 123 -1.29 1.56 -4.55
C ASP A 123 -2.33 0.94 -5.49
N GLU A 124 -2.83 -0.27 -5.19
CA GLU A 124 -3.94 -0.88 -5.92
C GLU A 124 -5.21 -0.03 -5.90
N GLN A 125 -5.56 0.53 -4.73
CA GLN A 125 -6.71 1.42 -4.59
C GLN A 125 -6.55 2.70 -5.41
N ARG A 126 -5.33 3.26 -5.50
CA ARG A 126 -5.03 4.44 -6.32
C ARG A 126 -5.25 4.15 -7.80
N GLU A 127 -4.75 3.01 -8.30
CA GLU A 127 -4.97 2.60 -9.69
C GLU A 127 -6.47 2.42 -10.00
N GLN A 128 -7.21 1.78 -9.10
CA GLN A 128 -8.66 1.61 -9.26
C GLN A 128 -9.40 2.96 -9.27
N LEU A 129 -9.01 3.91 -8.42
CA LEU A 129 -9.58 5.26 -8.39
C LEU A 129 -9.31 6.01 -9.70
N ASP A 130 -8.11 5.91 -10.25
CA ASP A 130 -7.75 6.59 -11.49
C ASP A 130 -8.57 6.04 -12.68
N VAL A 131 -8.79 4.72 -12.75
CA VAL A 131 -9.69 4.12 -13.74
C VAL A 131 -11.13 4.61 -13.57
N MET A 132 -11.61 4.72 -12.34
CA MET A 132 -12.98 5.21 -12.07
C MET A 132 -13.14 6.70 -12.41
N ARG A 133 -12.13 7.53 -12.17
CA ARG A 133 -12.12 8.95 -12.58
C ARG A 133 -12.20 9.08 -14.09
N GLN A 134 -11.42 8.33 -14.83
CA GLN A 134 -11.47 8.33 -16.30
C GLN A 134 -12.85 7.94 -16.82
N LYS A 135 -13.46 6.91 -16.25
CA LYS A 135 -14.83 6.52 -16.61
C LYS A 135 -15.86 7.61 -16.28
N ALA A 136 -15.73 8.27 -15.13
CA ALA A 136 -16.61 9.35 -14.73
C ALA A 136 -16.49 10.57 -15.67
N GLU A 137 -15.27 10.87 -16.12
CA GLU A 137 -15.00 11.95 -17.06
C GLU A 137 -15.57 11.66 -18.46
N LEU A 138 -15.42 10.43 -18.94
CA LEU A 138 -16.00 9.99 -20.22
C LEU A 138 -17.52 10.12 -20.19
N LEU A 139 -18.18 9.64 -19.15
CA LEU A 139 -19.64 9.75 -19.02
C LEU A 139 -20.12 11.22 -18.95
N ALA A 140 -19.35 12.09 -18.26
CA ALA A 140 -19.70 13.50 -18.17
C ALA A 140 -19.55 14.25 -19.51
N THR A 141 -18.63 13.82 -20.39
CA THR A 141 -18.36 14.45 -21.69
C THR A 141 -19.25 13.94 -22.81
N THR A 142 -19.65 12.66 -22.76
CA THR A 142 -20.35 12.02 -23.89
C THR A 142 -21.87 12.06 -23.73
N GLY A 143 -22.42 12.39 -22.56
CA GLY A 143 -23.85 12.24 -22.27
C GLY A 143 -24.25 10.76 -22.15
N ALA A 144 -25.23 10.44 -21.31
CA ALA A 144 -25.63 9.04 -21.10
C ALA A 144 -26.12 8.33 -22.37
N ASP A 145 -26.75 9.07 -23.30
CA ASP A 145 -27.31 8.51 -24.55
C ASP A 145 -26.24 8.14 -25.59
N ASP A 146 -25.13 8.86 -25.67
CA ASP A 146 -24.04 8.59 -26.62
C ASP A 146 -23.12 7.45 -26.13
N PHE A 147 -23.01 7.27 -24.83
CA PHE A 147 -22.20 6.19 -24.26
C PHE A 147 -22.88 4.80 -24.43
N VAL A 148 -24.20 4.76 -24.42
CA VAL A 148 -24.99 3.53 -24.67
C VAL A 148 -24.91 3.12 -26.14
N SER A 149 -24.70 4.08 -27.07
CA SER A 149 -24.63 3.80 -28.52
C SER A 149 -23.20 3.60 -29.04
N GLY A 150 -22.17 3.91 -28.25
CA GLY A 150 -20.78 3.70 -28.62
C GLY A 150 -20.33 2.27 -28.35
N ASP A 151 -20.26 1.44 -29.38
CA ASP A 151 -19.67 0.10 -29.36
C ASP A 151 -18.16 0.20 -29.10
N PHE A 152 -17.78 0.43 -27.82
CA PHE A 152 -16.38 0.41 -27.37
C PHE A 152 -15.85 -1.00 -27.09
N ALA A 153 -16.67 -2.02 -27.33
CA ALA A 153 -16.22 -3.40 -27.32
C ALA A 153 -15.27 -3.61 -28.49
N VAL A 154 -13.98 -3.67 -28.20
CA VAL A 154 -12.97 -4.08 -29.20
C VAL A 154 -13.29 -5.52 -29.57
N GLY A 155 -13.89 -5.70 -30.72
CA GLY A 155 -14.21 -7.03 -31.26
C GLY A 155 -12.92 -7.78 -31.62
N GLU A 156 -13.01 -9.10 -31.65
CA GLU A 156 -11.87 -9.95 -32.07
C GLU A 156 -11.35 -9.55 -33.47
N ALA A 157 -12.23 -9.08 -34.35
CA ALA A 157 -11.90 -8.53 -35.65
C ALA A 157 -11.05 -7.24 -35.57
N ASP A 158 -11.30 -6.35 -34.61
CA ASP A 158 -10.55 -5.11 -34.42
C ASP A 158 -9.14 -5.40 -33.91
N VAL A 159 -8.99 -6.40 -33.03
CA VAL A 159 -7.70 -6.88 -32.55
C VAL A 159 -6.87 -7.47 -33.71
N GLU A 160 -7.51 -8.25 -34.60
CA GLU A 160 -6.86 -8.87 -35.75
C GLU A 160 -6.37 -7.80 -36.75
N VAL A 161 -7.21 -6.80 -37.04
CA VAL A 161 -6.84 -5.66 -37.89
C VAL A 161 -5.69 -4.84 -37.28
N ALA A 162 -5.71 -4.58 -35.97
CA ALA A 162 -4.65 -3.88 -35.27
C ALA A 162 -3.33 -4.69 -35.31
N LEU A 163 -3.40 -6.01 -35.12
CA LEU A 163 -2.25 -6.91 -35.19
C LEU A 163 -1.62 -6.90 -36.58
N LEU A 164 -2.43 -6.94 -37.65
CA LEU A 164 -1.95 -6.89 -39.04
C LEU A 164 -1.28 -5.56 -39.35
N ARG A 165 -1.82 -4.44 -38.87
CA ARG A 165 -1.22 -3.11 -39.02
C ARG A 165 0.14 -3.00 -38.30
N GLU A 166 0.25 -3.56 -37.13
CA GLU A 166 1.50 -3.53 -36.35
C GLU A 166 2.58 -4.44 -36.97
N ARG A 167 2.20 -5.60 -37.51
CA ARG A 167 3.11 -6.46 -38.30
C ARG A 167 3.63 -5.77 -39.56
N GLN A 168 2.76 -5.05 -40.28
CA GLN A 168 3.18 -4.29 -41.48
C GLN A 168 4.16 -3.15 -41.15
N LYS A 169 3.96 -2.46 -40.03
CA LYS A 169 4.89 -1.43 -39.56
C LYS A 169 6.26 -2.01 -39.26
N ARG A 170 6.34 -3.15 -38.59
CA ARG A 170 7.61 -3.81 -38.21
C ARG A 170 8.36 -4.45 -39.42
N GLN A 171 7.65 -4.76 -40.49
CA GLN A 171 8.27 -5.27 -41.72
C GLN A 171 8.83 -4.16 -42.62
N ARG A 172 8.45 -2.89 -42.36
CA ARG A 172 8.94 -1.71 -43.13
C ARG A 172 10.04 -0.92 -42.38
N SER A 173 10.39 -1.31 -41.17
CA SER A 173 11.54 -0.80 -40.39
C SER A 173 12.72 -1.76 -40.45
#